data_c7db02667c2a6732bbcc33907db659cb
#
_entry.id   c7db02667c2a6732bbcc33907db659cb
#
_cell.length_a   1.000
_cell.length_b   1.000
_cell.length_c   1.000
_cell.angle_alpha   90.00
_cell.angle_beta   90.00
_cell.angle_gamma   90.00
#
_symmetry.space_group_name_H-M   'P 1'
#
loop_
_entity.id
_entity.type
_entity.pdbx_description
1 polymer ?
#
loop_
_entity_poly.entity_id
_entity_poly.type
_entity_poly.pdbx_seq_one_letter_code
_entity_poly.pdbx_strand_id
1 'polypeptide(L)'
;MGIYKLPKNQWTKDGRKYKYYWNKKDKNGKWKKSLSKAYKTKLDAMNAEREFLNSKVEFGGDMDMTFGTLTDQYIESQKNKVRRRTMETYLKRRRYFTDFENVKLKDMDGNLYHKFQQDLWNKPIKCSTRNDVQKFLKIILNWGMKMYDINLMKFYKKIEFFKDPNEMKVEKDVYTFEEFQKYITGTTSLNDKAMFEMLYYCGLRRGEARGLQWSDIDWNNKLVSITKQANSVKDSQKYYELTPPKTSKSIRTLPLTEVLYNDLVNLYNEKKKYYGFNDKWFIFGEHEPLTFGMMSRINGRIAKNADIRRIPLHSFRHSCASLLINTGQPVTTVSKYLGHASTKETLDTYAHMFPNNLTDVKNTMDNLNLSI
;
A
#
# COMPACT_ATOMS: atom_id res chain seq x y z
N MET A 1 -17.72 30.72 -3.94
CA MET A 1 -18.64 29.97 -4.82
C MET A 1 -19.47 29.02 -4.00
N GLY A 2 -20.67 28.68 -4.43
CA GLY A 2 -21.52 27.74 -3.73
C GLY A 2 -22.84 27.51 -4.45
N ILE A 3 -23.47 26.37 -4.12
CA ILE A 3 -24.77 25.99 -4.68
C ILE A 3 -25.83 26.27 -3.66
N TYR A 4 -26.91 26.86 -4.11
CA TYR A 4 -28.07 27.10 -3.27
C TYR A 4 -29.36 26.70 -3.97
N LYS A 5 -30.36 26.36 -3.16
CA LYS A 5 -31.71 26.04 -3.63
C LYS A 5 -32.55 27.31 -3.66
N LEU A 6 -33.20 27.55 -4.79
CA LEU A 6 -34.13 28.67 -4.93
C LEU A 6 -35.35 28.50 -4.00
N PRO A 7 -35.92 29.60 -3.48
CA PRO A 7 -37.23 29.57 -2.84
C PRO A 7 -38.32 29.04 -3.80
N LYS A 8 -39.40 28.44 -3.28
CA LYS A 8 -40.42 27.79 -4.11
C LYS A 8 -41.07 28.73 -5.17
N ASN A 9 -41.22 30.00 -4.84
CA ASN A 9 -41.74 31.02 -5.75
C ASN A 9 -40.79 31.41 -6.90
N GLN A 10 -39.54 30.98 -6.86
CA GLN A 10 -38.54 31.25 -7.92
C GLN A 10 -38.17 29.98 -8.72
N TRP A 11 -38.90 28.89 -8.52
CA TRP A 11 -38.70 27.70 -9.34
C TRP A 11 -39.17 27.94 -10.76
N THR A 12 -38.46 27.40 -11.72
CA THR A 12 -38.89 27.47 -13.11
C THR A 12 -40.09 26.52 -13.34
N LYS A 13 -40.88 26.78 -14.40
CA LYS A 13 -42.07 25.98 -14.75
C LYS A 13 -41.73 24.48 -14.97
N ASP A 14 -40.48 24.18 -15.38
CA ASP A 14 -39.96 22.85 -15.59
C ASP A 14 -39.27 22.24 -14.35
N GLY A 15 -39.47 22.83 -13.18
CA GLY A 15 -39.03 22.30 -11.88
C GLY A 15 -37.57 22.50 -11.54
N ARG A 16 -36.85 23.39 -12.22
CA ARG A 16 -35.46 23.71 -11.89
C ARG A 16 -35.38 24.59 -10.65
N LYS A 17 -34.54 24.21 -9.70
CA LYS A 17 -34.54 24.85 -8.36
C LYS A 17 -33.14 25.04 -7.76
N TYR A 18 -32.05 24.62 -8.43
CA TYR A 18 -30.70 24.80 -7.96
C TYR A 18 -29.92 25.72 -8.86
N LYS A 19 -29.14 26.63 -8.28
CA LYS A 19 -28.18 27.51 -8.98
C LYS A 19 -26.84 27.49 -8.25
N TYR A 20 -25.74 27.70 -8.98
CA TYR A 20 -24.48 28.08 -8.39
C TYR A 20 -24.19 29.56 -8.62
N TYR A 21 -23.31 30.11 -7.78
CA TYR A 21 -22.92 31.51 -7.88
C TYR A 21 -21.39 31.64 -7.83
N TRP A 22 -20.91 32.75 -8.44
CA TRP A 22 -19.52 33.17 -8.34
C TRP A 22 -19.45 34.69 -8.19
N ASN A 23 -18.34 35.20 -7.64
CA ASN A 23 -18.10 36.62 -7.54
C ASN A 23 -17.30 37.08 -8.76
N LYS A 24 -17.69 38.17 -9.38
CA LYS A 24 -17.03 38.81 -10.50
C LYS A 24 -16.85 40.31 -10.17
N LYS A 25 -15.69 40.89 -10.52
CA LYS A 25 -15.50 42.33 -10.45
C LYS A 25 -16.29 42.99 -11.61
N ASP A 26 -17.02 44.03 -11.32
CA ASP A 26 -17.65 44.87 -12.33
C ASP A 26 -16.62 45.83 -12.97
N LYS A 27 -17.07 46.66 -13.94
CA LYS A 27 -16.22 47.60 -14.65
C LYS A 27 -15.55 48.64 -13.72
N ASN A 28 -16.08 48.81 -12.52
CA ASN A 28 -15.60 49.75 -11.50
C ASN A 28 -14.75 49.06 -10.40
N GLY A 29 -14.39 47.79 -10.58
CA GLY A 29 -13.55 47.01 -9.64
C GLY A 29 -14.33 46.49 -8.40
N LYS A 30 -15.65 46.74 -8.29
CA LYS A 30 -16.48 46.23 -7.18
C LYS A 30 -16.85 44.75 -7.41
N TRP A 31 -16.80 43.96 -6.35
CA TRP A 31 -17.22 42.56 -6.39
C TRP A 31 -18.77 42.46 -6.50
N LYS A 32 -19.25 41.78 -7.53
CA LYS A 32 -20.67 41.49 -7.78
C LYS A 32 -20.89 40.00 -7.88
N LYS A 33 -21.96 39.54 -7.23
CA LYS A 33 -22.41 38.14 -7.29
C LYS A 33 -23.10 37.86 -8.62
N SER A 34 -22.59 36.90 -9.37
CA SER A 34 -23.21 36.38 -10.61
C SER A 34 -23.83 35.02 -10.36
N LEU A 35 -24.89 34.67 -11.09
CA LEU A 35 -25.69 33.48 -10.90
C LEU A 35 -25.75 32.67 -12.20
N SER A 36 -25.71 31.34 -12.09
CA SER A 36 -25.94 30.42 -13.20
C SER A 36 -27.42 30.35 -13.62
N LYS A 37 -27.70 29.70 -14.75
CA LYS A 37 -29.05 29.17 -15.01
C LYS A 37 -29.48 28.18 -13.91
N ALA A 38 -30.78 27.91 -13.79
CA ALA A 38 -31.29 26.96 -12.83
C ALA A 38 -31.18 25.52 -13.34
N TYR A 39 -30.96 24.56 -12.41
CA TYR A 39 -30.85 23.13 -12.66
C TYR A 39 -31.87 22.33 -11.85
N LYS A 40 -32.30 21.17 -12.35
CA LYS A 40 -33.30 20.32 -11.69
C LYS A 40 -32.78 19.70 -10.40
N THR A 41 -31.55 19.15 -10.43
CA THR A 41 -30.95 18.52 -9.28
C THR A 41 -29.73 19.29 -8.75
N LYS A 42 -29.36 19.04 -7.50
CA LYS A 42 -28.14 19.59 -6.88
C LYS A 42 -26.89 19.07 -7.59
N LEU A 43 -26.94 17.82 -8.05
CA LEU A 43 -25.84 17.18 -8.76
C LEU A 43 -25.58 17.85 -10.12
N ASP A 44 -26.63 18.15 -10.88
CA ASP A 44 -26.52 18.87 -12.17
C ASP A 44 -25.89 20.25 -11.97
N ALA A 45 -26.33 20.96 -10.92
CA ALA A 45 -25.75 22.26 -10.58
C ALA A 45 -24.28 22.16 -10.17
N MET A 46 -23.88 21.09 -9.44
CA MET A 46 -22.48 20.80 -9.09
C MET A 46 -21.63 20.47 -10.31
N ASN A 47 -22.12 19.66 -11.22
CA ASN A 47 -21.41 19.32 -12.44
C ASN A 47 -21.21 20.55 -13.33
N ALA A 48 -22.26 21.37 -13.48
CA ALA A 48 -22.18 22.60 -14.24
C ALA A 48 -21.30 23.68 -13.57
N GLU A 49 -21.25 23.74 -12.23
CA GLU A 49 -20.29 24.60 -11.51
C GLU A 49 -18.87 24.14 -11.78
N ARG A 50 -18.59 22.82 -11.78
CA ARG A 50 -17.27 22.27 -12.13
C ARG A 50 -16.88 22.58 -13.57
N GLU A 51 -17.80 22.40 -14.51
CA GLU A 51 -17.55 22.75 -15.92
C GLU A 51 -17.26 24.25 -16.11
N PHE A 52 -18.02 25.09 -15.42
CA PHE A 52 -17.82 26.54 -15.43
C PHE A 52 -16.49 26.95 -14.80
N LEU A 53 -16.10 26.33 -13.68
CA LEU A 53 -14.77 26.51 -13.08
C LEU A 53 -13.67 26.11 -14.04
N ASN A 54 -13.81 24.94 -14.67
CA ASN A 54 -12.87 24.46 -15.66
C ASN A 54 -12.79 25.34 -16.92
N SER A 55 -13.88 26.04 -17.30
CA SER A 55 -13.90 26.91 -18.48
C SER A 55 -13.39 28.35 -18.19
N LYS A 56 -13.39 28.77 -16.92
CA LYS A 56 -12.95 30.13 -16.52
C LYS A 56 -11.58 30.21 -15.89
N VAL A 57 -10.97 29.08 -15.57
CA VAL A 57 -9.55 29.09 -15.25
C VAL A 57 -8.82 29.39 -16.56
N GLU A 58 -8.39 30.62 -16.76
CA GLU A 58 -7.28 30.90 -17.66
C GLU A 58 -6.11 30.09 -17.08
N PHE A 59 -5.90 28.91 -17.63
CA PHE A 59 -4.74 28.11 -17.32
C PHE A 59 -3.55 28.84 -17.93
N GLY A 60 -2.90 29.68 -17.12
CA GLY A 60 -1.72 30.45 -17.53
C GLY A 60 -0.44 29.62 -17.55
N GLY A 61 -0.56 28.30 -17.34
CA GLY A 61 0.58 27.41 -17.32
C GLY A 61 1.17 27.14 -18.72
N ASP A 62 2.47 26.88 -18.77
CA ASP A 62 3.20 26.58 -20.00
C ASP A 62 2.79 25.22 -20.59
N MET A 63 1.81 25.23 -21.50
CA MET A 63 1.37 24.09 -22.26
C MET A 63 2.36 23.66 -23.37
N ASP A 64 3.38 24.46 -23.65
CA ASP A 64 4.48 24.12 -24.56
C ASP A 64 5.58 23.29 -23.86
N MET A 65 5.54 23.20 -22.53
CA MET A 65 6.38 22.28 -21.75
C MET A 65 6.17 20.84 -22.24
N THR A 66 7.25 20.04 -22.30
CA THR A 66 7.13 18.61 -22.63
C THR A 66 6.72 17.78 -21.42
N PHE A 67 6.10 16.63 -21.66
CA PHE A 67 5.76 15.66 -20.59
C PHE A 67 7.03 15.15 -19.88
N GLY A 68 8.15 14.98 -20.60
CA GLY A 68 9.43 14.62 -20.00
C GLY A 68 9.89 15.65 -18.97
N THR A 69 9.87 16.94 -19.34
CA THR A 69 10.19 18.04 -18.43
C THR A 69 9.27 18.06 -17.19
N LEU A 70 7.96 17.90 -17.40
CA LEU A 70 6.99 17.83 -16.29
C LEU A 70 7.30 16.64 -15.35
N THR A 71 7.66 15.49 -15.92
CA THR A 71 7.99 14.27 -15.14
C THR A 71 9.26 14.48 -14.32
N ASP A 72 10.30 15.09 -14.90
CA ASP A 72 11.55 15.36 -14.19
C ASP A 72 11.38 16.36 -13.06
N GLN A 73 10.60 17.41 -13.29
CA GLN A 73 10.24 18.39 -12.26
C GLN A 73 9.42 17.73 -11.12
N TYR A 74 8.47 16.83 -11.46
CA TYR A 74 7.77 16.06 -10.44
C TYR A 74 8.73 15.22 -9.60
N ILE A 75 9.60 14.44 -10.24
CA ILE A 75 10.57 13.56 -9.56
C ILE A 75 11.48 14.39 -8.65
N GLU A 76 12.02 15.51 -9.14
CA GLU A 76 12.89 16.40 -8.34
C GLU A 76 12.11 16.96 -7.13
N SER A 77 10.85 17.39 -7.32
CA SER A 77 9.98 17.87 -6.23
C SER A 77 9.74 16.85 -5.12
N GLN A 78 9.93 15.56 -5.40
CA GLN A 78 9.74 14.45 -4.46
C GLN A 78 11.03 14.01 -3.77
N LYS A 79 12.20 14.49 -4.19
CA LYS A 79 13.52 13.99 -3.79
C LYS A 79 13.71 13.91 -2.27
N ASN A 80 13.23 14.93 -1.54
CA ASN A 80 13.32 15.00 -0.08
C ASN A 80 12.01 14.67 0.65
N LYS A 81 10.94 14.29 -0.10
CA LYS A 81 9.61 14.03 0.46
C LYS A 81 9.28 12.55 0.54
N VAL A 82 9.96 11.73 -0.25
CA VAL A 82 9.68 10.29 -0.30
C VAL A 82 10.91 9.47 0.09
N ARG A 83 10.68 8.25 0.56
CA ARG A 83 11.77 7.33 0.87
C ARG A 83 12.55 6.95 -0.40
N ARG A 84 13.86 6.70 -0.28
CA ARG A 84 14.77 6.28 -1.38
C ARG A 84 14.16 5.21 -2.28
N ARG A 85 13.56 4.16 -1.72
CA ARG A 85 12.92 3.09 -2.50
C ARG A 85 11.72 3.56 -3.34
N THR A 86 10.97 4.55 -2.86
CA THR A 86 9.88 5.16 -3.65
C THR A 86 10.47 5.92 -4.83
N MET A 87 11.54 6.65 -4.60
CA MET A 87 12.27 7.36 -5.66
C MET A 87 12.80 6.40 -6.73
N GLU A 88 13.43 5.31 -6.33
CA GLU A 88 13.88 4.25 -7.26
C GLU A 88 12.72 3.68 -8.09
N THR A 89 11.53 3.57 -7.48
CA THR A 89 10.32 3.12 -8.17
C THR A 89 9.85 4.15 -9.20
N TYR A 90 9.89 5.45 -8.87
CA TYR A 90 9.55 6.53 -9.80
C TYR A 90 10.49 6.53 -11.00
N LEU A 91 11.81 6.43 -10.77
CA LEU A 91 12.81 6.36 -11.84
C LEU A 91 12.62 5.12 -12.74
N LYS A 92 12.27 3.96 -12.17
CA LYS A 92 11.94 2.77 -12.96
C LYS A 92 10.68 2.96 -13.80
N ARG A 93 9.63 3.59 -13.24
CA ARG A 93 8.38 3.84 -13.95
C ARG A 93 8.52 4.90 -15.04
N ARG A 94 9.38 5.91 -14.84
CA ARG A 94 9.70 6.94 -15.84
C ARG A 94 10.13 6.32 -17.18
N ARG A 95 10.87 5.21 -17.14
CA ARG A 95 11.36 4.50 -18.34
C ARG A 95 10.25 3.98 -19.27
N TYR A 96 9.01 3.93 -18.80
CA TYR A 96 7.87 3.53 -19.62
C TYR A 96 7.27 4.68 -20.44
N PHE A 97 7.72 5.92 -20.21
CA PHE A 97 7.17 7.12 -20.84
C PHE A 97 8.05 7.69 -21.95
N THR A 98 8.92 6.89 -22.57
CA THR A 98 9.81 7.31 -23.65
C THR A 98 9.07 7.97 -24.81
N ASP A 99 7.88 7.45 -25.16
CA ASP A 99 7.07 7.99 -26.26
C ASP A 99 6.45 9.35 -25.93
N PHE A 100 6.36 9.69 -24.66
CA PHE A 100 5.86 10.99 -24.18
C PHE A 100 6.97 12.01 -23.93
N GLU A 101 8.24 11.61 -23.94
CA GLU A 101 9.38 12.41 -23.50
C GLU A 101 9.37 13.82 -24.11
N ASN A 102 9.25 13.90 -25.43
CA ASN A 102 9.32 15.12 -26.20
C ASN A 102 7.96 15.67 -26.62
N VAL A 103 6.86 15.04 -26.17
CA VAL A 103 5.52 15.49 -26.49
C VAL A 103 5.14 16.70 -25.64
N LYS A 104 4.72 17.78 -26.27
CA LYS A 104 4.21 18.96 -25.58
C LYS A 104 2.89 18.63 -24.89
N LEU A 105 2.65 19.22 -23.72
CA LEU A 105 1.42 18.96 -22.94
C LEU A 105 0.16 19.32 -23.71
N LYS A 106 0.21 20.33 -24.57
CA LYS A 106 -0.91 20.72 -25.45
C LYS A 106 -1.26 19.67 -26.51
N ASP A 107 -0.27 18.85 -26.92
CA ASP A 107 -0.39 17.85 -27.97
C ASP A 107 -0.73 16.44 -27.42
N MET A 108 -0.90 16.33 -26.09
CA MET A 108 -1.30 15.09 -25.45
C MET A 108 -2.79 14.79 -25.73
N ASP A 109 -3.04 13.87 -26.62
CA ASP A 109 -4.37 13.49 -27.09
C ASP A 109 -4.73 12.01 -26.84
N GLY A 110 -5.90 11.60 -27.33
CA GLY A 110 -6.39 10.22 -27.19
C GLY A 110 -5.64 9.23 -28.04
N ASN A 111 -5.14 9.62 -29.21
CA ASN A 111 -4.44 8.74 -30.13
C ASN A 111 -3.06 8.37 -29.58
N LEU A 112 -2.36 9.37 -29.04
CA LEU A 112 -1.10 9.16 -28.34
C LEU A 112 -1.27 8.22 -27.14
N TYR A 113 -2.33 8.41 -26.34
CA TYR A 113 -2.61 7.52 -25.22
C TYR A 113 -2.95 6.10 -25.65
N HIS A 114 -3.74 5.95 -26.71
CA HIS A 114 -4.12 4.63 -27.24
C HIS A 114 -2.88 3.85 -27.70
N LYS A 115 -1.97 4.49 -28.45
CA LYS A 115 -0.69 3.89 -28.84
C LYS A 115 0.11 3.45 -27.62
N PHE A 116 0.30 4.35 -26.66
CA PHE A 116 1.01 4.01 -25.41
C PHE A 116 0.37 2.84 -24.67
N GLN A 117 -0.96 2.78 -24.62
CA GLN A 117 -1.69 1.70 -23.96
C GLN A 117 -1.44 0.36 -24.66
N GLN A 118 -1.45 0.33 -26.01
CA GLN A 118 -1.12 -0.86 -26.81
C GLN A 118 0.33 -1.31 -26.59
N ASP A 119 1.28 -0.37 -26.64
CA ASP A 119 2.70 -0.67 -26.42
C ASP A 119 2.94 -1.20 -25.00
N LEU A 120 2.26 -0.65 -24.01
CA LEU A 120 2.34 -1.13 -22.62
C LEU A 120 1.68 -2.52 -22.44
N TRP A 121 0.61 -2.81 -23.21
CA TRP A 121 -0.03 -4.13 -23.23
C TRP A 121 0.90 -5.20 -23.79
N ASN A 122 1.62 -4.89 -24.85
CA ASN A 122 2.51 -5.83 -25.55
C ASN A 122 3.81 -6.14 -24.77
N LYS A 123 4.13 -5.35 -23.72
CA LYS A 123 5.30 -5.63 -22.89
C LYS A 123 5.09 -6.89 -22.02
N PRO A 124 6.12 -7.75 -21.83
CA PRO A 124 6.03 -8.97 -21.01
C PRO A 124 6.06 -8.65 -19.51
N ILE A 125 5.09 -7.89 -19.03
CA ILE A 125 4.94 -7.48 -17.65
C ILE A 125 3.52 -7.78 -17.15
N LYS A 126 3.38 -8.00 -15.83
CA LYS A 126 2.09 -8.29 -15.20
C LYS A 126 1.12 -7.12 -15.33
N CYS A 127 -0.18 -7.41 -15.38
CA CYS A 127 -1.25 -6.42 -15.41
C CYS A 127 -1.14 -5.42 -14.24
N SER A 128 -0.83 -5.90 -13.05
CA SER A 128 -0.57 -5.04 -11.88
C SER A 128 0.56 -4.04 -12.10
N THR A 129 1.65 -4.43 -12.80
CA THR A 129 2.76 -3.52 -13.14
C THR A 129 2.32 -2.48 -14.16
N ARG A 130 1.55 -2.87 -15.19
CA ARG A 130 0.94 -1.93 -16.16
C ARG A 130 0.09 -0.89 -15.43
N ASN A 131 -0.75 -1.34 -14.52
CA ASN A 131 -1.60 -0.46 -13.73
C ASN A 131 -0.81 0.48 -12.80
N ASP A 132 0.32 0.06 -12.29
CA ASP A 132 1.21 0.91 -11.51
C ASP A 132 1.87 2.01 -12.37
N VAL A 133 2.16 1.73 -13.65
CA VAL A 133 2.61 2.75 -14.61
C VAL A 133 1.49 3.76 -14.88
N GLN A 134 0.25 3.30 -15.09
CA GLN A 134 -0.92 4.16 -15.27
C GLN A 134 -1.20 5.05 -14.05
N LYS A 135 -1.07 4.48 -12.83
CA LYS A 135 -1.17 5.27 -11.59
C LYS A 135 -0.11 6.37 -11.54
N PHE A 136 1.12 6.04 -11.96
CA PHE A 136 2.21 7.00 -11.93
C PHE A 136 2.00 8.13 -12.95
N LEU A 137 1.50 7.81 -14.16
CA LEU A 137 1.06 8.79 -15.15
C LEU A 137 0.02 9.75 -14.56
N LYS A 138 -1.03 9.20 -13.93
CA LYS A 138 -2.07 10.02 -13.26
C LYS A 138 -1.50 10.93 -12.16
N ILE A 139 -0.52 10.46 -11.39
CA ILE A 139 0.11 11.25 -10.34
C ILE A 139 0.85 12.45 -10.92
N ILE A 140 1.64 12.24 -11.99
CA ILE A 140 2.41 13.31 -12.66
C ILE A 140 1.46 14.37 -13.23
N LEU A 141 0.44 13.94 -13.97
CA LEU A 141 -0.53 14.86 -14.58
C LEU A 141 -1.30 15.67 -13.52
N ASN A 142 -1.75 15.00 -12.45
CA ASN A 142 -2.45 15.69 -11.36
C ASN A 142 -1.55 16.68 -10.63
N TRP A 143 -0.27 16.35 -10.46
CA TRP A 143 0.70 17.27 -9.88
C TRP A 143 0.94 18.47 -10.82
N GLY A 144 1.11 18.25 -12.13
CA GLY A 144 1.28 19.30 -13.11
C GLY A 144 0.10 20.28 -13.15
N MET A 145 -1.14 19.73 -13.15
CA MET A 145 -2.34 20.57 -13.09
C MET A 145 -2.41 21.43 -11.84
N LYS A 146 -1.90 20.94 -10.69
CA LYS A 146 -1.89 21.70 -9.44
C LYS A 146 -0.77 22.74 -9.35
N MET A 147 0.40 22.45 -9.93
CA MET A 147 1.58 23.29 -9.76
C MET A 147 1.68 24.40 -10.79
N TYR A 148 1.17 24.13 -11.99
CA TYR A 148 1.35 25.02 -13.14
C TYR A 148 0.05 25.56 -13.71
N ASP A 149 -1.09 25.34 -13.04
CA ASP A 149 -2.41 25.76 -13.49
C ASP A 149 -2.71 25.38 -14.97
N ILE A 150 -2.21 24.22 -15.41
CA ILE A 150 -2.43 23.66 -16.75
C ILE A 150 -3.67 22.77 -16.78
N ASN A 151 -4.34 22.66 -17.93
CA ASN A 151 -5.53 21.84 -18.08
C ASN A 151 -5.27 20.54 -18.87
N LEU A 152 -4.92 19.46 -18.20
CA LEU A 152 -4.76 18.14 -18.78
C LEU A 152 -5.95 17.21 -18.48
N MET A 153 -7.09 17.74 -18.02
CA MET A 153 -8.20 16.94 -17.56
C MET A 153 -8.81 16.06 -18.66
N LYS A 154 -8.83 16.54 -19.91
CA LYS A 154 -9.31 15.74 -21.06
C LYS A 154 -8.47 14.48 -21.28
N PHE A 155 -7.16 14.59 -21.19
CA PHE A 155 -6.24 13.48 -21.29
C PHE A 155 -6.30 12.59 -20.05
N TYR A 156 -6.27 13.17 -18.85
CA TYR A 156 -6.35 12.46 -17.57
C TYR A 156 -7.56 11.51 -17.46
N LYS A 157 -8.74 11.95 -17.94
CA LYS A 157 -9.97 11.14 -17.95
C LYS A 157 -9.91 9.92 -18.86
N LYS A 158 -9.06 9.93 -19.88
CA LYS A 158 -8.87 8.80 -20.81
C LYS A 158 -8.01 7.67 -20.23
N ILE A 159 -7.29 7.93 -19.12
CA ILE A 159 -6.40 6.94 -18.52
C ILE A 159 -7.22 5.87 -17.79
N GLU A 160 -7.26 4.68 -18.36
CA GLU A 160 -7.96 3.52 -17.85
C GLU A 160 -6.97 2.47 -17.34
N PHE A 161 -7.40 1.68 -16.35
CA PHE A 161 -6.61 0.57 -15.86
C PHE A 161 -6.83 -0.67 -16.70
N PHE A 162 -5.75 -1.41 -16.90
CA PHE A 162 -5.81 -2.69 -17.57
C PHE A 162 -6.61 -3.70 -16.74
N LYS A 163 -7.41 -4.50 -17.44
CA LYS A 163 -8.08 -5.68 -16.90
C LYS A 163 -7.67 -6.83 -17.80
N ASP A 164 -7.06 -7.83 -17.24
CA ASP A 164 -6.79 -9.08 -17.94
C ASP A 164 -7.89 -10.09 -17.55
N PRO A 165 -8.81 -10.42 -18.44
CA PRO A 165 -9.87 -11.38 -18.14
C PRO A 165 -9.33 -12.79 -17.85
N ASN A 166 -8.10 -13.08 -18.29
CA ASN A 166 -7.44 -14.36 -18.10
C ASN A 166 -6.49 -14.36 -16.87
N GLU A 167 -6.33 -13.21 -16.18
CA GLU A 167 -5.53 -13.16 -14.96
C GLU A 167 -6.27 -13.87 -13.82
N MET A 168 -5.98 -15.15 -13.64
CA MET A 168 -6.48 -15.89 -12.49
C MET A 168 -5.98 -15.21 -11.22
N LYS A 169 -6.90 -14.94 -10.29
CA LYS A 169 -6.51 -14.51 -8.94
C LYS A 169 -5.71 -15.66 -8.33
N VAL A 170 -4.41 -15.50 -8.29
CA VAL A 170 -3.54 -16.46 -7.59
C VAL A 170 -3.89 -16.35 -6.11
N GLU A 171 -4.52 -17.39 -5.58
CA GLU A 171 -4.69 -17.52 -4.14
C GLU A 171 -3.31 -17.45 -3.47
N LYS A 172 -3.25 -16.76 -2.35
CA LYS A 172 -1.97 -16.62 -1.65
C LYS A 172 -1.65 -17.96 -1.01
N ASP A 173 -0.56 -18.59 -1.47
CA ASP A 173 -0.02 -19.78 -0.80
C ASP A 173 0.26 -19.46 0.67
N VAL A 174 -0.39 -20.18 1.55
CA VAL A 174 -0.19 -20.11 3.01
C VAL A 174 0.08 -21.51 3.53
N TYR A 175 0.84 -21.62 4.61
CA TYR A 175 0.94 -22.87 5.37
C TYR A 175 -0.16 -22.92 6.42
N THR A 176 -0.84 -24.08 6.53
CA THR A 176 -1.61 -24.41 7.72
C THR A 176 -0.67 -24.59 8.92
N PHE A 177 -1.22 -24.81 10.11
CA PHE A 177 -0.39 -25.09 11.28
C PHE A 177 0.42 -26.38 11.11
N GLU A 178 -0.21 -27.45 10.63
CA GLU A 178 0.40 -28.76 10.38
C GLU A 178 1.49 -28.67 9.31
N GLU A 179 1.23 -27.94 8.22
CA GLU A 179 2.21 -27.69 7.17
C GLU A 179 3.42 -26.90 7.70
N PHE A 180 3.16 -25.90 8.56
CA PHE A 180 4.26 -25.18 9.19
C PHE A 180 5.07 -26.04 10.15
N GLN A 181 4.42 -26.90 10.93
CA GLN A 181 5.12 -27.89 11.78
C GLN A 181 6.01 -28.82 10.92
N LYS A 182 5.46 -29.34 9.81
CA LYS A 182 6.26 -30.12 8.84
C LYS A 182 7.43 -29.29 8.29
N TYR A 183 7.19 -28.03 7.88
CA TYR A 183 8.23 -27.15 7.34
C TYR A 183 9.40 -26.97 8.32
N ILE A 184 9.11 -26.76 9.61
CA ILE A 184 10.13 -26.56 10.64
C ILE A 184 11.02 -27.79 10.83
N THR A 185 10.56 -29.01 10.58
CA THR A 185 11.43 -30.20 10.65
C THR A 185 12.58 -30.19 9.65
N GLY A 186 12.46 -29.42 8.56
CA GLY A 186 13.53 -29.26 7.57
C GLY A 186 14.64 -28.27 7.98
N THR A 187 14.54 -27.65 9.16
CA THR A 187 15.58 -26.73 9.65
C THR A 187 16.82 -27.48 10.11
N THR A 188 18.01 -26.90 9.84
CA THR A 188 19.30 -27.47 10.21
C THR A 188 20.04 -26.66 11.26
N SER A 189 19.49 -25.51 11.64
CA SER A 189 20.06 -24.65 12.68
C SER A 189 18.95 -24.00 13.51
N LEU A 190 19.24 -23.73 14.77
CA LEU A 190 18.35 -23.04 15.68
C LEU A 190 18.03 -21.61 15.20
N ASN A 191 19.03 -20.94 14.61
CA ASN A 191 18.83 -19.61 14.02
C ASN A 191 17.77 -19.60 12.90
N ASP A 192 17.83 -20.59 12.00
CA ASP A 192 16.86 -20.71 10.91
C ASP A 192 15.46 -21.04 11.45
N LYS A 193 15.38 -21.96 12.42
CA LYS A 193 14.15 -22.33 13.09
C LYS A 193 13.48 -21.11 13.72
N ALA A 194 14.16 -20.43 14.63
CA ALA A 194 13.64 -19.25 15.31
C ALA A 194 13.25 -18.12 14.34
N MET A 195 13.98 -17.96 13.23
CA MET A 195 13.66 -16.96 12.20
C MET A 195 12.30 -17.23 11.55
N PHE A 196 12.02 -18.47 11.16
CA PHE A 196 10.75 -18.81 10.50
C PHE A 196 9.60 -18.92 11.49
N GLU A 197 9.84 -19.34 12.73
CA GLU A 197 8.88 -19.26 13.82
C GLU A 197 8.46 -17.80 14.10
N MET A 198 9.42 -16.88 14.13
CA MET A 198 9.15 -15.46 14.30
C MET A 198 8.30 -14.90 13.13
N LEU A 199 8.61 -15.30 11.89
CA LEU A 199 7.81 -14.91 10.73
C LEU A 199 6.38 -15.48 10.77
N TYR A 200 6.22 -16.71 11.23
CA TYR A 200 4.95 -17.41 11.28
C TYR A 200 4.12 -16.99 12.49
N TYR A 201 4.63 -17.12 13.70
CA TYR A 201 3.88 -16.85 14.92
C TYR A 201 3.64 -15.36 15.16
N CYS A 202 4.64 -14.50 14.93
CA CYS A 202 4.50 -13.06 15.11
C CYS A 202 4.03 -12.31 13.85
N GLY A 203 3.87 -12.99 12.72
CA GLY A 203 3.39 -12.42 11.47
C GLY A 203 4.24 -11.24 10.97
N LEU A 204 5.54 -11.27 11.16
CA LEU A 204 6.43 -10.16 10.84
C LEU A 204 6.56 -9.94 9.32
N ARG A 205 6.69 -8.68 8.94
CA ARG A 205 7.20 -8.36 7.60
C ARG A 205 8.68 -8.75 7.52
N ARG A 206 9.12 -9.25 6.37
CA ARG A 206 10.53 -9.67 6.17
C ARG A 206 11.56 -8.60 6.55
N GLY A 207 11.24 -7.31 6.40
CA GLY A 207 12.11 -6.21 6.81
C GLY A 207 12.11 -5.98 8.32
N GLU A 208 10.98 -6.24 9.00
CA GLU A 208 10.85 -6.20 10.46
C GLU A 208 11.71 -7.32 11.05
N ALA A 209 11.54 -8.57 10.62
CA ALA A 209 12.35 -9.69 11.09
C ALA A 209 13.87 -9.46 10.92
N ARG A 210 14.30 -8.91 9.78
CA ARG A 210 15.69 -8.53 9.55
C ARG A 210 16.20 -7.45 10.49
N GLY A 211 15.32 -6.54 10.93
CA GLY A 211 15.67 -5.40 11.76
C GLY A 211 15.71 -5.70 13.26
N LEU A 212 15.26 -6.90 13.67
CA LEU A 212 15.22 -7.28 15.09
C LEU A 212 16.62 -7.43 15.65
N GLN A 213 16.83 -6.86 16.82
CA GLN A 213 18.04 -6.96 17.63
C GLN A 213 17.70 -7.62 18.97
N TRP A 214 18.67 -8.17 19.66
CA TRP A 214 18.47 -8.80 20.96
C TRP A 214 17.87 -7.81 21.98
N SER A 215 18.21 -6.54 21.89
CA SER A 215 17.63 -5.46 22.72
C SER A 215 16.14 -5.21 22.49
N ASP A 216 15.54 -5.81 21.46
CA ASP A 216 14.09 -5.67 21.21
C ASP A 216 13.27 -6.73 21.97
N ILE A 217 13.92 -7.67 22.66
CA ILE A 217 13.28 -8.73 23.45
C ILE A 217 13.19 -8.30 24.91
N ASP A 218 12.01 -8.28 25.46
CA ASP A 218 11.76 -8.21 26.90
C ASP A 218 11.66 -9.65 27.43
N TRP A 219 12.76 -10.11 28.00
CA TRP A 219 12.91 -11.48 28.50
C TRP A 219 12.00 -11.75 29.71
N ASN A 220 11.74 -10.75 30.55
CA ASN A 220 10.93 -10.91 31.76
C ASN A 220 9.46 -11.10 31.43
N ASN A 221 8.95 -10.32 30.47
CA ASN A 221 7.54 -10.33 30.09
C ASN A 221 7.29 -11.20 28.85
N LYS A 222 8.32 -11.84 28.28
CA LYS A 222 8.26 -12.65 27.05
C LYS A 222 7.63 -11.86 25.89
N LEU A 223 8.10 -10.63 25.66
CA LEU A 223 7.58 -9.75 24.63
C LEU A 223 8.67 -9.42 23.59
N VAL A 224 8.26 -9.14 22.35
CA VAL A 224 9.11 -8.58 21.31
C VAL A 224 8.57 -7.25 20.82
N SER A 225 9.43 -6.24 20.75
CA SER A 225 9.10 -4.88 20.29
C SER A 225 9.49 -4.70 18.81
N ILE A 226 8.50 -4.40 17.97
CA ILE A 226 8.69 -4.20 16.52
C ILE A 226 8.67 -2.69 16.26
N THR A 227 9.85 -2.06 16.30
CA THR A 227 10.01 -0.60 16.21
C THR A 227 10.77 -0.16 14.96
N LYS A 228 11.41 -1.08 14.26
CA LYS A 228 12.29 -0.81 13.11
C LYS A 228 12.24 -1.91 12.07
N GLN A 229 12.79 -1.62 10.90
CA GLN A 229 12.96 -2.57 9.82
C GLN A 229 14.32 -2.35 9.14
N ALA A 230 14.96 -3.41 8.67
CA ALA A 230 16.17 -3.34 7.87
C ALA A 230 15.81 -3.42 6.38
N ASN A 231 16.01 -2.31 5.66
CA ASN A 231 15.84 -2.24 4.21
C ASN A 231 17.17 -2.51 3.51
N SER A 232 17.12 -3.13 2.31
CA SER A 232 18.31 -3.23 1.49
C SER A 232 18.58 -1.89 0.80
N VAL A 233 19.83 -1.47 0.83
CA VAL A 233 20.34 -0.31 0.07
C VAL A 233 21.45 -0.78 -0.84
N LYS A 234 21.62 -0.11 -1.98
CA LYS A 234 22.78 -0.29 -2.86
C LYS A 234 23.74 0.85 -2.55
N ASP A 235 24.51 0.68 -1.51
CA ASP A 235 25.57 1.61 -1.14
C ASP A 235 26.90 0.85 -1.11
N SER A 236 27.99 1.55 -1.41
CA SER A 236 29.34 0.96 -1.37
C SER A 236 29.82 0.63 0.06
N GLN A 237 29.25 1.30 1.06
CA GLN A 237 29.66 1.13 2.46
C GLN A 237 28.70 0.26 3.28
N LYS A 238 27.39 0.25 2.98
CA LYS A 238 26.40 -0.54 3.71
C LYS A 238 25.34 -1.09 2.77
N TYR A 239 24.97 -2.35 2.93
CA TYR A 239 23.92 -2.98 2.15
C TYR A 239 22.53 -2.93 2.84
N TYR A 240 22.44 -2.32 4.02
CA TYR A 240 21.18 -2.14 4.75
C TYR A 240 21.08 -0.76 5.40
N GLU A 241 19.85 -0.37 5.64
CA GLU A 241 19.47 0.83 6.38
C GLU A 241 18.38 0.46 7.38
N LEU A 242 18.58 0.83 8.66
CA LEU A 242 17.54 0.74 9.66
C LEU A 242 16.62 1.96 9.56
N THR A 243 15.34 1.71 9.36
CA THR A 243 14.33 2.75 9.30
C THR A 243 13.15 2.40 10.21
N PRO A 244 12.41 3.39 10.73
CA PRO A 244 11.14 3.11 11.38
C PRO A 244 10.17 2.46 10.41
N PRO A 245 9.16 1.73 10.88
CA PRO A 245 8.10 1.19 10.05
C PRO A 245 7.41 2.27 9.20
N LYS A 246 6.68 1.86 8.17
CA LYS A 246 6.04 2.79 7.23
C LYS A 246 4.95 3.66 7.90
N THR A 247 4.29 3.13 8.93
CA THR A 247 3.23 3.81 9.68
C THR A 247 3.44 3.64 11.16
N SER A 248 2.98 4.59 11.97
CA SER A 248 3.03 4.51 13.44
C SER A 248 2.29 3.26 13.98
N LYS A 249 1.19 2.86 13.34
CA LYS A 249 0.44 1.64 13.72
C LYS A 249 1.21 0.34 13.48
N SER A 250 2.28 0.37 12.71
CA SER A 250 3.17 -0.80 12.53
C SER A 250 4.14 -0.98 13.69
N ILE A 251 4.33 0.04 14.53
CA ILE A 251 5.04 -0.08 15.81
C ILE A 251 4.12 -0.82 16.77
N ARG A 252 4.60 -1.95 17.29
CA ARG A 252 3.82 -2.82 18.16
C ARG A 252 4.72 -3.70 19.01
N THR A 253 4.18 -4.16 20.12
CA THR A 253 4.80 -5.17 20.98
C THR A 253 3.92 -6.41 20.95
N LEU A 254 4.52 -7.58 20.76
CA LEU A 254 3.83 -8.86 20.61
C LEU A 254 4.30 -9.85 21.68
N PRO A 255 3.41 -10.66 22.25
CA PRO A 255 3.80 -11.77 23.10
C PRO A 255 4.48 -12.87 22.27
N LEU A 256 5.52 -13.45 22.82
CA LEU A 256 6.19 -14.63 22.27
C LEU A 256 5.46 -15.89 22.76
N THR A 257 5.25 -16.83 21.85
CA THR A 257 4.79 -18.18 22.26
C THR A 257 5.89 -18.88 23.06
N GLU A 258 5.53 -19.80 23.97
CA GLU A 258 6.51 -20.51 24.81
C GLU A 258 7.57 -21.23 23.96
N VAL A 259 7.18 -21.85 22.84
CA VAL A 259 8.10 -22.55 21.93
C VAL A 259 9.12 -21.57 21.37
N LEU A 260 8.65 -20.47 20.78
CA LEU A 260 9.54 -19.45 20.20
C LEU A 260 10.42 -18.79 21.25
N TYR A 261 9.86 -18.50 22.43
CA TYR A 261 10.64 -17.91 23.54
C TYR A 261 11.80 -18.82 23.95
N ASN A 262 11.55 -20.12 24.14
CA ASN A 262 12.58 -21.08 24.50
C ASN A 262 13.66 -21.22 23.43
N ASP A 263 13.28 -21.23 22.15
CA ASP A 263 14.23 -21.26 21.05
C ASP A 263 15.08 -19.98 20.98
N LEU A 264 14.49 -18.81 21.26
CA LEU A 264 15.22 -17.55 21.35
C LEU A 264 16.18 -17.51 22.55
N VAL A 265 15.80 -18.04 23.71
CA VAL A 265 16.68 -18.14 24.88
C VAL A 265 17.90 -19.03 24.54
N ASN A 266 17.67 -20.19 23.94
CA ASN A 266 18.74 -21.09 23.53
C ASN A 266 19.67 -20.43 22.51
N LEU A 267 19.11 -19.78 21.50
CA LEU A 267 19.87 -19.05 20.49
C LEU A 267 20.69 -17.88 21.12
N TYR A 268 20.09 -17.13 22.04
CA TYR A 268 20.76 -16.05 22.75
C TYR A 268 21.97 -16.57 23.56
N ASN A 269 21.78 -17.67 24.29
CA ASN A 269 22.86 -18.31 25.06
C ASN A 269 23.97 -18.87 24.17
N GLU A 270 23.64 -19.33 22.96
CA GLU A 270 24.64 -19.73 21.96
C GLU A 270 25.40 -18.48 21.47
N LYS A 271 24.69 -17.42 21.10
CA LYS A 271 25.33 -16.20 20.55
C LYS A 271 26.17 -15.45 21.56
N LYS A 272 25.82 -15.46 22.84
CA LYS A 272 26.65 -14.89 23.91
C LYS A 272 28.10 -15.43 23.98
N LYS A 273 28.35 -16.61 23.45
CA LYS A 273 29.67 -17.22 23.41
C LYS A 273 30.58 -16.60 22.34
N TYR A 274 30.01 -15.82 21.40
CA TYR A 274 30.79 -15.20 20.33
C TYR A 274 31.52 -13.93 20.85
N TYR A 275 32.80 -13.80 20.45
CA TYR A 275 33.57 -12.61 20.79
C TYR A 275 32.88 -11.32 20.25
N GLY A 276 32.79 -10.30 21.09
CA GLY A 276 32.19 -9.02 20.72
C GLY A 276 30.67 -9.02 20.72
N PHE A 277 30.02 -10.12 21.18
CA PHE A 277 28.55 -10.13 21.29
C PHE A 277 28.04 -8.98 22.16
N ASN A 278 26.93 -8.36 21.72
CA ASN A 278 26.16 -7.39 22.48
C ASN A 278 24.71 -7.36 21.99
N ASP A 279 23.81 -6.80 22.79
CA ASP A 279 22.37 -6.81 22.51
C ASP A 279 21.93 -5.97 21.29
N LYS A 280 22.84 -5.20 20.67
CA LYS A 280 22.60 -4.51 19.39
C LYS A 280 22.84 -5.39 18.19
N TRP A 281 23.35 -6.62 18.36
CA TRP A 281 23.44 -7.58 17.27
C TRP A 281 22.03 -7.96 16.81
N PHE A 282 21.94 -8.26 15.51
CA PHE A 282 20.68 -8.73 14.93
C PHE A 282 20.42 -10.18 15.35
N ILE A 283 19.18 -10.48 15.74
CA ILE A 283 18.78 -11.83 16.16
C ILE A 283 19.08 -12.83 15.04
N PHE A 284 18.69 -12.49 13.80
CA PHE A 284 18.90 -13.30 12.60
C PHE A 284 20.05 -12.73 11.76
N GLY A 285 21.23 -12.74 12.34
CA GLY A 285 22.46 -12.19 11.80
C GLY A 285 23.51 -12.17 12.89
N GLU A 286 24.34 -11.17 12.85
CA GLU A 286 25.33 -10.85 13.88
C GLU A 286 25.40 -9.33 14.03
N HIS A 287 26.56 -8.71 13.78
CA HIS A 287 26.68 -7.26 13.66
C HIS A 287 25.92 -6.69 12.45
N GLU A 288 25.55 -7.53 11.49
CA GLU A 288 24.78 -7.17 10.29
C GLU A 288 23.57 -8.10 10.09
N PRO A 289 22.43 -7.58 9.53
CA PRO A 289 21.25 -8.41 9.32
C PRO A 289 21.41 -9.30 8.09
N LEU A 290 20.80 -10.48 8.07
CA LEU A 290 20.71 -11.32 6.88
C LEU A 290 20.17 -10.54 5.67
N THR A 291 20.68 -10.83 4.47
CA THR A 291 20.10 -10.29 3.25
C THR A 291 18.77 -10.97 2.90
N PHE A 292 17.90 -10.31 2.14
CA PHE A 292 16.67 -10.96 1.64
C PHE A 292 16.97 -12.19 0.77
N GLY A 293 18.09 -12.16 0.05
CA GLY A 293 18.54 -13.29 -0.76
C GLY A 293 18.93 -14.50 0.09
N MET A 294 19.63 -14.26 1.22
CA MET A 294 19.97 -15.33 2.18
C MET A 294 18.71 -15.92 2.80
N MET A 295 17.81 -15.11 3.34
CA MET A 295 16.54 -15.59 3.88
C MET A 295 15.75 -16.42 2.86
N SER A 296 15.73 -15.99 1.60
CA SER A 296 15.03 -16.70 0.53
C SER A 296 15.71 -18.04 0.17
N ARG A 297 17.05 -18.12 0.21
CA ARG A 297 17.79 -19.39 0.01
C ARG A 297 17.56 -20.36 1.17
N ILE A 298 17.61 -19.87 2.40
CA ILE A 298 17.30 -20.65 3.61
C ILE A 298 15.89 -21.23 3.52
N ASN A 299 14.89 -20.40 3.20
CA ASN A 299 13.52 -20.85 2.98
C ASN A 299 13.41 -21.99 1.95
N GLY A 300 14.11 -21.86 0.81
CA GLY A 300 14.12 -22.91 -0.22
C GLY A 300 14.77 -24.21 0.25
N ARG A 301 15.85 -24.12 1.04
CA ARG A 301 16.54 -25.28 1.63
C ARG A 301 15.64 -26.01 2.64
N ILE A 302 15.01 -25.29 3.55
CA ILE A 302 14.12 -25.86 4.56
C ILE A 302 12.93 -26.56 3.88
N ALA A 303 12.26 -25.89 2.92
CA ALA A 303 11.13 -26.47 2.21
C ALA A 303 11.51 -27.77 1.47
N LYS A 304 12.71 -27.80 0.86
CA LYS A 304 13.25 -29.00 0.22
C LYS A 304 13.52 -30.12 1.22
N ASN A 305 14.16 -29.81 2.36
CA ASN A 305 14.50 -30.81 3.38
C ASN A 305 13.24 -31.41 4.03
N ALA A 306 12.19 -30.59 4.21
CA ALA A 306 10.92 -31.03 4.79
C ALA A 306 9.98 -31.68 3.75
N ASP A 307 10.39 -31.79 2.51
CA ASP A 307 9.54 -32.25 1.40
C ASP A 307 8.15 -31.59 1.43
N ILE A 308 8.16 -30.26 1.38
CA ILE A 308 6.95 -29.43 1.33
C ILE A 308 7.08 -28.35 0.26
N ARG A 309 5.96 -27.89 -0.29
CA ARG A 309 5.97 -26.77 -1.24
C ARG A 309 6.61 -25.53 -0.62
N ARG A 310 7.37 -24.80 -1.40
CA ARG A 310 7.96 -23.54 -0.96
C ARG A 310 6.97 -22.40 -1.13
N ILE A 311 6.69 -21.63 -0.06
CA ILE A 311 5.93 -20.39 -0.13
C ILE A 311 6.86 -19.16 -0.06
N PRO A 312 6.47 -17.98 -0.61
CA PRO A 312 7.22 -16.75 -0.48
C PRO A 312 7.38 -16.30 0.98
N LEU A 313 8.46 -15.59 1.33
CA LEU A 313 8.69 -15.10 2.70
C LEU A 313 7.52 -14.26 3.27
N HIS A 314 6.81 -13.52 2.40
CA HIS A 314 5.66 -12.72 2.85
C HIS A 314 4.43 -13.58 3.15
N SER A 315 4.37 -14.77 2.59
CA SER A 315 3.28 -15.71 2.83
C SER A 315 3.28 -16.28 4.25
N PHE A 316 4.40 -16.31 4.97
CA PHE A 316 4.40 -16.67 6.40
C PHE A 316 3.54 -15.72 7.23
N ARG A 317 3.57 -14.42 6.91
CA ARG A 317 2.66 -13.46 7.53
C ARG A 317 1.19 -13.68 7.12
N HIS A 318 0.96 -14.09 5.88
CA HIS A 318 -0.40 -14.49 5.45
C HIS A 318 -0.86 -15.75 6.18
N SER A 319 0.05 -16.71 6.41
CA SER A 319 -0.22 -17.90 7.21
C SER A 319 -0.57 -17.55 8.66
N CYS A 320 0.17 -16.63 9.29
CA CYS A 320 -0.18 -16.12 10.62
C CYS A 320 -1.58 -15.50 10.65
N ALA A 321 -1.92 -14.67 9.67
CA ALA A 321 -3.24 -14.07 9.58
C ALA A 321 -4.34 -15.12 9.44
N SER A 322 -4.14 -16.10 8.54
CA SER A 322 -5.06 -17.20 8.32
C SER A 322 -5.26 -18.03 9.58
N LEU A 323 -4.17 -18.36 10.29
CA LEU A 323 -4.24 -19.08 11.56
C LEU A 323 -5.08 -18.33 12.59
N LEU A 324 -4.81 -17.05 12.80
CA LEU A 324 -5.55 -16.23 13.78
C LEU A 324 -7.04 -16.10 13.43
N ILE A 325 -7.37 -15.99 12.14
CA ILE A 325 -8.76 -15.91 11.68
C ILE A 325 -9.47 -17.25 11.89
N ASN A 326 -8.83 -18.36 11.50
CA ASN A 326 -9.39 -19.70 11.63
C ASN A 326 -9.56 -20.14 13.09
N THR A 327 -8.79 -19.54 14.03
CA THR A 327 -8.98 -19.71 15.47
C THR A 327 -9.99 -18.74 16.08
N GLY A 328 -10.75 -18.01 15.26
CA GLY A 328 -11.86 -17.17 15.70
C GLY A 328 -11.45 -15.77 16.20
N GLN A 329 -10.21 -15.34 15.98
CA GLN A 329 -9.79 -14.02 16.43
C GLN A 329 -10.51 -12.90 15.68
N PRO A 330 -11.04 -11.87 16.36
CA PRO A 330 -11.69 -10.74 15.73
C PRO A 330 -10.76 -10.01 14.74
N VAL A 331 -11.32 -9.51 13.63
CA VAL A 331 -10.57 -8.78 12.59
C VAL A 331 -9.76 -7.60 13.15
N THR A 332 -10.28 -6.93 14.17
CA THR A 332 -9.60 -5.81 14.85
C THR A 332 -8.34 -6.28 15.58
N THR A 333 -8.41 -7.44 16.25
CA THR A 333 -7.28 -8.08 16.93
C THR A 333 -6.24 -8.52 15.92
N VAL A 334 -6.63 -9.22 14.85
CA VAL A 334 -5.74 -9.65 13.76
C VAL A 334 -5.05 -8.44 13.12
N SER A 335 -5.79 -7.38 12.82
CA SER A 335 -5.26 -6.14 12.25
C SER A 335 -4.21 -5.49 13.15
N LYS A 336 -4.49 -5.40 14.45
CA LYS A 336 -3.58 -4.84 15.47
C LYS A 336 -2.32 -5.71 15.62
N TYR A 337 -2.49 -7.03 15.72
CA TYR A 337 -1.40 -8.00 15.85
C TYR A 337 -0.42 -7.92 14.68
N LEU A 338 -0.94 -7.86 13.47
CA LEU A 338 -0.15 -7.73 12.27
C LEU A 338 0.43 -6.31 12.08
N GLY A 339 -0.09 -5.28 12.73
CA GLY A 339 0.31 -3.89 12.53
C GLY A 339 -0.11 -3.34 11.16
N HIS A 340 -1.37 -3.58 10.77
CA HIS A 340 -1.98 -2.98 9.59
C HIS A 340 -2.36 -1.52 9.87
N ALA A 341 -2.27 -0.66 8.85
CA ALA A 341 -2.64 0.74 8.98
C ALA A 341 -4.15 0.93 9.26
N SER A 342 -4.98 0.00 8.77
CA SER A 342 -6.42 -0.04 9.01
C SER A 342 -6.95 -1.48 8.97
N THR A 343 -8.09 -1.73 9.63
CA THR A 343 -8.80 -3.00 9.54
C THR A 343 -9.26 -3.32 8.12
N LYS A 344 -9.46 -2.29 7.29
CA LYS A 344 -9.77 -2.45 5.87
C LYS A 344 -8.69 -3.26 5.13
N GLU A 345 -7.40 -3.04 5.43
CA GLU A 345 -6.29 -3.81 4.84
C GLU A 345 -6.42 -5.31 5.15
N THR A 346 -6.84 -5.65 6.38
CA THR A 346 -7.10 -7.03 6.79
C THR A 346 -8.33 -7.60 6.07
N LEU A 347 -9.43 -6.85 6.01
CA LEU A 347 -10.65 -7.27 5.32
C LEU A 347 -10.44 -7.42 3.82
N ASP A 348 -9.84 -6.45 3.14
CA ASP A 348 -9.57 -6.51 1.70
C ASP A 348 -8.73 -7.75 1.32
N THR A 349 -7.93 -8.25 2.27
CA THR A 349 -7.04 -9.39 2.04
C THR A 349 -7.65 -10.72 2.46
N TYR A 350 -8.41 -10.76 3.56
CA TYR A 350 -8.81 -11.99 4.26
C TYR A 350 -10.32 -12.08 4.53
N ALA A 351 -11.17 -11.19 3.99
CA ALA A 351 -12.61 -11.21 4.27
C ALA A 351 -13.26 -12.56 3.97
N HIS A 352 -12.78 -13.27 2.94
CA HIS A 352 -13.27 -14.59 2.54
C HIS A 352 -12.95 -15.71 3.53
N MET A 353 -12.02 -15.49 4.46
CA MET A 353 -11.62 -16.46 5.51
C MET A 353 -12.39 -16.25 6.82
N PHE A 354 -13.02 -15.09 7.01
CA PHE A 354 -13.83 -14.87 8.21
C PHE A 354 -15.12 -15.67 8.09
N PRO A 355 -15.48 -16.42 9.16
CA PRO A 355 -16.73 -17.19 9.14
C PRO A 355 -17.92 -16.27 8.90
N ASN A 356 -18.68 -16.54 7.85
CA ASN A 356 -19.94 -15.85 7.57
C ASN A 356 -21.10 -16.68 8.12
N ASN A 357 -21.08 -16.90 9.43
CA ASN A 357 -21.94 -17.88 10.07
C ASN A 357 -23.18 -17.19 10.62
N LEU A 358 -24.16 -16.92 9.74
CA LEU A 358 -25.47 -16.41 10.15
C LEU A 358 -26.19 -17.39 11.12
N THR A 359 -25.84 -18.67 11.04
CA THR A 359 -26.35 -19.71 11.97
C THR A 359 -25.83 -19.46 13.40
N ASP A 360 -24.60 -19.02 13.58
CA ASP A 360 -24.07 -18.70 14.92
C ASP A 360 -24.73 -17.45 15.50
N VAL A 361 -25.10 -16.48 14.66
CA VAL A 361 -25.90 -15.32 15.08
C VAL A 361 -27.26 -15.78 15.56
N LYS A 362 -27.94 -16.66 14.79
CA LYS A 362 -29.22 -17.26 15.21
C LYS A 362 -29.09 -18.01 16.54
N ASN A 363 -28.10 -18.90 16.67
CA ASN A 363 -27.86 -19.65 17.88
C ASN A 363 -27.60 -18.76 19.11
N THR A 364 -26.84 -17.66 18.90
CA THR A 364 -26.62 -16.66 19.96
C THR A 364 -27.91 -15.98 20.38
N MET A 365 -28.77 -15.59 19.43
CA MET A 365 -30.07 -14.96 19.72
C MET A 365 -31.03 -15.93 20.39
N ASP A 366 -31.06 -17.19 19.96
CA ASP A 366 -31.89 -18.24 20.58
C ASP A 366 -31.45 -18.47 22.03
N ASN A 367 -30.15 -18.53 22.31
CA ASN A 367 -29.63 -18.71 23.67
C ASN A 367 -29.94 -17.53 24.62
N LEU A 368 -30.00 -16.28 24.09
CA LEU A 368 -30.44 -15.13 24.90
C LEU A 368 -31.91 -15.22 25.31
N ASN A 369 -32.76 -15.79 24.48
CA ASN A 369 -34.19 -15.97 24.76
C ASN A 369 -34.46 -17.12 25.74
N LEU A 370 -33.51 -18.05 25.96
CA LEU A 370 -33.63 -19.14 26.92
C LEU A 370 -33.17 -18.72 28.34
N SER A 371 -32.65 -17.50 28.50
CA SER A 371 -32.15 -16.97 29.78
C SER A 371 -33.14 -16.03 30.47
N ILE A 372 -34.40 -15.95 29.97
CA ILE A 372 -35.53 -15.22 30.54
C ILE A 372 -36.55 -16.25 30.99
#